data_699c557c18fcff16f92f7ed50eb094aa
#
_entry.id   699c557c18fcff16f92f7ed50eb094aa
#
_cell.length_a   1.000
_cell.length_b   1.000
_cell.length_c   1.000
_cell.angle_alpha   90.00
_cell.angle_beta   90.00
_cell.angle_gamma   90.00
#
_symmetry.space_group_name_H-M   'P 1'
#
loop_
_entity.id
_entity.type
_entity.pdbx_description
1 polymer ?
#
loop_
_entity_poly.entity_id
_entity_poly.type
_entity_poly.pdbx_seq_one_letter_code
_entity_poly.pdbx_strand_id
1 'polypeptide(L)' 'MVIEFSNGKVIATAHELVIKLNGPHMVTLQAQTDEVQLIGRGANVVAVNCSEAKWSIKLDNQEQLSELAAQLGIAIQ' A
#
# COMPACT_ATOMS: atom_id res chain seq x y z
N MET A 1 1.47 -11.54 -3.77
CA MET A 1 2.21 -10.60 -4.62
C MET A 1 3.11 -9.71 -3.76
N VAL A 2 4.32 -9.48 -4.21
CA VAL A 2 5.27 -8.62 -3.50
C VAL A 2 5.73 -7.52 -4.45
N ILE A 3 5.66 -6.29 -3.98
CA ILE A 3 6.16 -5.11 -4.71
C ILE A 3 7.24 -4.48 -3.86
N GLU A 4 8.45 -4.37 -4.40
CA GLU A 4 9.54 -3.70 -3.72
C GLU A 4 9.61 -2.25 -4.16
N PHE A 5 9.72 -1.34 -3.20
CA PHE A 5 9.86 0.09 -3.47
C PHE A 5 10.98 0.68 -2.61
N SER A 6 11.27 1.97 -2.79
CA SER A 6 12.45 2.60 -2.15
C SER A 6 12.49 2.44 -0.65
N ASN A 7 11.36 2.52 0.02
CA ASN A 7 11.30 2.51 1.47
C ASN A 7 10.99 1.14 2.07
N GLY A 8 10.81 0.11 1.26
CA GLY A 8 10.52 -1.21 1.76
C GLY A 8 9.84 -2.11 0.74
N LYS A 9 8.87 -2.88 1.20
CA LYS A 9 8.10 -3.77 0.31
C LYS A 9 6.65 -3.86 0.75
N VAL A 10 5.80 -4.11 -0.25
CA VAL A 10 4.37 -4.32 -0.06
C VAL A 10 4.05 -5.77 -0.40
N ILE A 11 3.38 -6.45 0.51
CA ILE A 11 2.90 -7.80 0.29
C ILE A 11 1.37 -7.72 0.22
N ALA A 12 0.80 -8.09 -0.92
CA ALA A 12 -0.64 -7.96 -1.14
C ALA A 12 -1.26 -9.29 -1.51
N THR A 13 -2.42 -9.56 -0.92
CA THR A 13 -3.29 -10.66 -1.30
C THR A 13 -4.67 -10.09 -1.64
N ALA A 14 -5.62 -10.94 -2.04
CA ALA A 14 -6.97 -10.48 -2.33
C ALA A 14 -7.70 -9.93 -1.09
N HIS A 15 -7.19 -10.19 0.11
CA HIS A 15 -7.88 -9.87 1.35
C HIS A 15 -7.16 -8.87 2.22
N GLU A 16 -5.84 -8.79 2.13
CA GLU A 16 -5.09 -7.91 3.02
C GLU A 16 -3.82 -7.35 2.38
N LEU A 17 -3.32 -6.30 3.00
CA LEU A 17 -2.11 -5.60 2.61
C LEU A 17 -1.16 -5.55 3.80
N VAL A 18 0.09 -5.92 3.56
CA VAL A 18 1.15 -5.80 4.57
C VAL A 18 2.28 -4.97 3.97
N ILE A 19 2.71 -3.95 4.67
CA ILE A 19 3.83 -3.11 4.25
C ILE A 19 4.94 -3.22 5.27
N LYS A 20 6.13 -3.60 4.80
CA LYS A 20 7.33 -3.68 5.64
C LYS A 20 8.28 -2.58 5.23
N LEU A 21 8.55 -1.67 6.14
CA LEU A 21 9.43 -0.54 5.89
C LEU A 21 10.85 -0.86 6.30
N ASN A 22 11.81 -0.42 5.49
CA ASN A 22 13.23 -0.55 5.78
C ASN A 22 13.63 0.45 6.86
N GLY A 23 14.68 0.13 7.60
CA GLY A 23 15.22 1.05 8.60
C GLY A 23 15.82 0.30 9.79
N PRO A 24 16.45 1.03 10.73
CA PRO A 24 17.02 0.41 11.94
C PRO A 24 15.94 -0.21 12.84
N HIS A 25 14.71 0.27 12.73
CA HIS A 25 13.57 -0.32 13.43
C HIS A 25 12.60 -0.84 12.37
N MET A 26 12.44 -2.14 12.29
CA MET A 26 11.51 -2.74 11.33
C MET A 26 10.09 -2.33 11.67
N VAL A 27 9.44 -1.64 10.73
CA VAL A 27 8.05 -1.24 10.88
C VAL A 27 7.20 -2.09 9.94
N THR A 28 6.16 -2.73 10.49
CA THR A 28 5.21 -3.50 9.71
C THR A 28 3.84 -2.88 9.87
N LEU A 29 3.22 -2.53 8.74
CA LEU A 29 1.86 -2.00 8.70
C LEU A 29 0.97 -3.03 8.02
N GLN A 30 -0.23 -3.22 8.54
CA GLN A 30 -1.15 -4.21 8.03
C GLN A 30 -2.56 -3.63 7.96
N ALA A 31 -3.27 -3.96 6.88
CA ALA A 31 -4.63 -3.49 6.69
C ALA A 31 -5.43 -4.50 5.86
N GLN A 32 -6.75 -4.48 6.02
CA GLN A 32 -7.63 -5.24 5.16
C GLN A 32 -7.94 -4.45 3.90
N THR A 33 -8.25 -5.15 2.82
CA THR A 33 -8.48 -4.55 1.51
C THR A 33 -9.56 -3.46 1.54
N ASP A 34 -10.61 -3.66 2.31
CA ASP A 34 -11.72 -2.70 2.39
C ASP A 34 -11.35 -1.41 3.13
N GLU A 35 -10.21 -1.36 3.79
CA GLU A 35 -9.72 -0.17 4.47
C GLU A 35 -8.73 0.64 3.64
N VAL A 36 -8.34 0.13 2.46
CA VAL A 36 -7.29 0.70 1.63
C VAL A 36 -7.86 1.60 0.56
N GLN A 37 -7.23 2.77 0.37
CA GLN A 37 -7.49 3.66 -0.75
C GLN A 37 -6.19 3.89 -1.51
N LEU A 38 -6.27 3.85 -2.83
CA LEU A 38 -5.13 4.11 -3.70
C LEU A 38 -5.32 5.45 -4.38
N ILE A 39 -4.37 6.34 -4.22
CA ILE A 39 -4.44 7.70 -4.73
C ILE A 39 -3.39 7.88 -5.81
N GLY A 40 -3.83 8.07 -7.04
CA GLY A 40 -2.96 8.29 -8.19
C GLY A 40 -2.69 9.77 -8.44
N ARG A 41 -2.80 10.18 -9.72
CA ARG A 41 -2.62 11.57 -10.15
C ARG A 41 -1.24 12.14 -9.77
N GLY A 42 -0.20 11.30 -9.87
CA GLY A 42 1.15 11.71 -9.53
C GLY A 42 1.50 11.58 -8.06
N ALA A 43 0.54 11.32 -7.18
CA ALA A 43 0.81 11.16 -5.75
C ALA A 43 1.35 9.77 -5.41
N ASN A 44 0.82 8.73 -6.07
CA ASN A 44 1.24 7.34 -5.88
C ASN A 44 1.17 6.89 -4.42
N VAL A 45 0.05 7.16 -3.77
CA VAL A 45 -0.12 6.95 -2.34
C VAL A 45 -1.04 5.77 -2.05
N VAL A 46 -0.62 4.93 -1.12
CA VAL A 46 -1.47 3.92 -0.49
C VAL A 46 -1.91 4.48 0.86
N ALA A 47 -3.19 4.70 1.03
CA ALA A 47 -3.73 5.25 2.27
C ALA A 47 -4.62 4.21 2.94
N VAL A 48 -4.57 4.15 4.26
CA VAL A 48 -5.42 3.29 5.06
C VAL A 48 -6.18 4.15 6.06
N ASN A 49 -7.48 3.94 6.11
CA ASN A 49 -8.36 4.68 7.00
C ASN A 49 -9.30 3.69 7.68
N CYS A 50 -9.00 3.35 8.90
CA CYS A 50 -9.88 2.52 9.73
C CYS A 50 -10.24 3.26 11.01
N SER A 51 -11.13 2.68 11.81
CA SER A 51 -11.65 3.34 13.00
C SER A 51 -10.58 3.63 14.05
N GLU A 52 -9.50 2.86 14.05
CA GLU A 52 -8.46 2.95 15.08
C GLU A 52 -7.17 3.60 14.61
N ALA A 53 -6.95 3.69 13.29
CA ALA A 53 -5.70 4.20 12.76
C ALA A 53 -5.88 4.76 11.36
N LYS A 54 -5.02 5.73 11.04
CA LYS A 54 -4.91 6.28 9.68
C LYS A 54 -3.44 6.42 9.35
N TRP A 55 -3.05 5.93 8.18
CA TRP A 55 -1.68 6.08 7.71
C TRP A 55 -1.63 6.07 6.19
N SER A 56 -0.53 6.56 5.64
CA SER A 56 -0.33 6.55 4.21
C SER A 56 1.13 6.33 3.89
N ILE A 57 1.37 5.65 2.74
CA ILE A 57 2.71 5.34 2.26
C ILE A 57 2.76 5.75 0.79
N LYS A 58 3.83 6.42 0.40
CA LYS A 58 4.05 6.79 -0.99
C LYS A 58 4.90 5.73 -1.68
N LEU A 59 4.41 5.24 -2.82
CA LEU A 59 5.16 4.33 -3.68
C LEU A 59 6.05 5.13 -4.64
N ASP A 60 6.96 4.44 -5.33
CA ASP A 60 7.93 5.08 -6.20
C ASP A 60 7.32 5.61 -7.50
N ASN A 61 6.32 4.91 -8.05
CA ASN A 61 5.78 5.25 -9.36
C ASN A 61 4.34 4.73 -9.52
N GLN A 62 3.73 5.16 -10.62
CA GLN A 62 2.34 4.81 -10.97
C GLN A 62 2.20 3.31 -11.29
N GLU A 63 3.22 2.70 -11.84
CA GLU A 63 3.21 1.30 -12.22
C GLU A 63 3.03 0.39 -11.01
N GLN A 64 3.74 0.67 -9.94
CA GLN A 64 3.59 -0.05 -8.68
C GLN A 64 2.18 0.09 -8.12
N LEU A 65 1.63 1.28 -8.19
CA LEU A 65 0.26 1.53 -7.73
C LEU A 65 -0.75 0.74 -8.55
N SER A 66 -0.56 0.68 -9.86
CA SER A 66 -1.44 -0.08 -10.76
C SER A 66 -1.38 -1.57 -10.50
N GLU A 67 -0.20 -2.11 -10.26
CA GLU A 67 -0.04 -3.51 -9.91
C GLU A 67 -0.76 -3.85 -8.60
N LEU A 68 -0.63 -2.96 -7.62
CA LEU A 68 -1.30 -3.15 -6.34
C LEU A 68 -2.81 -3.08 -6.48
N ALA A 69 -3.31 -2.15 -7.28
CA ALA A 69 -4.75 -2.02 -7.54
C ALA A 69 -5.32 -3.30 -8.15
N ALA A 70 -4.60 -3.88 -9.12
CA ALA A 70 -5.02 -5.13 -9.75
C ALA A 70 -5.05 -6.28 -8.75
N GLN A 71 -4.05 -6.36 -7.88
CA GLN A 71 -3.98 -7.44 -6.90
C GLN A 71 -5.07 -7.33 -5.84
N LEU A 72 -5.33 -6.13 -5.36
CA LEU A 72 -6.35 -5.89 -4.34
C LEU A 72 -7.77 -5.85 -4.92
N GLY A 73 -7.90 -5.65 -6.22
CA GLY A 73 -9.21 -5.55 -6.85
C GLY A 73 -9.94 -4.24 -6.55
N ILE A 74 -9.20 -3.16 -6.31
CA ILE A 74 -9.77 -1.85 -6.03
C ILE A 74 -9.31 -0.82 -7.05
N ALA A 75 -10.07 0.26 -7.19
CA ALA A 75 -9.76 1.31 -8.15
C ALA A 75 -8.78 2.32 -7.59
N ILE A 76 -8.01 2.94 -8.48
CA ILE A 76 -7.14 4.06 -8.14
C ILE A 76 -7.97 5.34 -8.22
N GLN A 77 -7.93 6.11 -7.19
CA GLN A 77 -8.65 7.39 -7.12
C GLN A 77 -7.82 8.56 -7.64
#